data_b9af2e01a5049c0cc5c62622f70e50bb
#
_entry.id   b9af2e01a5049c0cc5c62622f70e50bb
#
_cell.length_a   1.000
_cell.length_b   1.000
_cell.length_c   1.000
_cell.angle_alpha   90.00
_cell.angle_beta   90.00
_cell.angle_gamma   90.00
#
_symmetry.space_group_name_H-M   'P 1'
#
loop_
_entity.id
_entity.type
_entity.pdbx_description
1 polymer ?
#
loop_
_entity_poly.entity_id
_entity_poly.type
_entity_poly.pdbx_seq_one_letter_code
_entity_poly.pdbx_strand_id
1 'polypeptide(L)'
;MKYINNYFSYKLIYFFILIFLSLFLSYLNFSLNKKIYYKNNTSFTIAEGQTVSKSIKLLKSKKIISSVYRIKILAYIYSINPRFIMGKYEITKNDTEYSLLIKFIKGKVKQETITIIEGSTFRDITNALSNNKYINFKDSDHSYFNKYSHKLNMKNYEGLCFPDTYKFSPGITSQKFLSNCYEKMEYILYKYWRDRDYSLPYKTPYDMLIMASIIEKESYIASEKPIIASVFINRLNTKMRLQADPTVIYGMKNFTGNISKKDLRTKNEYNTYRIHGLPKTPICMPGEESIKAASRPSETNYLYFVADKKGRHVFSENYKDHVNAVNKYQKK
;
A
#
# COMPACT_ATOMS: atom_id res chain seq x y z
N MET A 1 41.42 -8.33 68.00
CA MET A 1 41.71 -9.24 66.86
C MET A 1 40.49 -9.60 65.98
N LYS A 2 39.27 -9.75 66.47
CA LYS A 2 38.08 -10.06 65.64
C LYS A 2 37.69 -9.01 64.57
N TYR A 3 37.89 -7.73 64.84
CA TYR A 3 37.53 -6.64 63.89
C TYR A 3 38.52 -6.48 62.71
N ILE A 4 39.78 -6.85 62.88
CA ILE A 4 40.80 -6.77 61.83
C ILE A 4 40.59 -7.90 60.80
N ASN A 5 40.21 -9.10 61.24
CA ASN A 5 39.89 -10.21 60.33
C ASN A 5 38.67 -9.95 59.46
N ASN A 6 37.64 -9.28 60.00
CA ASN A 6 36.47 -8.94 59.20
C ASN A 6 36.77 -7.93 58.10
N TYR A 7 37.58 -6.91 58.42
CA TYR A 7 37.94 -5.87 57.43
C TYR A 7 38.77 -6.43 56.23
N PHE A 8 39.65 -7.37 56.49
CA PHE A 8 40.43 -8.05 55.47
C PHE A 8 39.54 -8.98 54.62
N SER A 9 38.56 -9.63 55.21
CA SER A 9 37.59 -10.45 54.51
C SER A 9 36.71 -9.66 53.58
N TYR A 10 36.22 -8.47 53.99
CA TYR A 10 35.44 -7.61 53.11
C TYR A 10 36.23 -7.07 51.88
N LYS A 11 37.48 -6.68 52.07
CA LYS A 11 38.35 -6.25 50.97
C LYS A 11 38.57 -7.36 49.97
N LEU A 12 38.75 -8.59 50.43
CA LEU A 12 38.94 -9.76 49.59
C LEU A 12 37.65 -10.04 48.79
N ILE A 13 36.46 -9.94 49.42
CA ILE A 13 35.16 -10.10 48.76
C ILE A 13 34.96 -9.02 47.69
N TYR A 14 35.23 -7.74 48.00
CA TYR A 14 35.17 -6.66 47.00
C TYR A 14 36.13 -6.88 45.83
N PHE A 15 37.32 -7.36 46.06
CA PHE A 15 38.30 -7.67 45.03
C PHE A 15 37.77 -8.76 44.10
N PHE A 16 37.20 -9.84 44.62
CA PHE A 16 36.60 -10.89 43.79
C PHE A 16 35.35 -10.39 43.03
N ILE A 17 34.52 -9.55 43.62
CA ILE A 17 33.40 -8.91 42.94
C ILE A 17 33.85 -8.07 41.75
N LEU A 18 34.93 -7.26 41.92
CA LEU A 18 35.48 -6.44 40.84
C LEU A 18 36.08 -7.29 39.72
N ILE A 19 36.79 -8.36 40.05
CA ILE A 19 37.29 -9.32 39.05
C ILE A 19 36.13 -9.97 38.30
N PHE A 20 35.13 -10.44 39.02
CA PHE A 20 33.93 -11.05 38.39
C PHE A 20 33.23 -10.05 37.46
N LEU A 21 33.02 -8.81 37.90
CA LEU A 21 32.41 -7.76 37.11
C LEU A 21 33.23 -7.45 35.84
N SER A 22 34.55 -7.38 35.96
CA SER A 22 35.46 -7.17 34.80
C SER A 22 35.39 -8.30 33.81
N LEU A 23 35.42 -9.54 34.29
CA LEU A 23 35.27 -10.72 33.43
C LEU A 23 33.87 -10.79 32.77
N PHE A 24 32.85 -10.44 33.52
CA PHE A 24 31.47 -10.39 33.00
C PHE A 24 31.32 -9.33 31.91
N LEU A 25 31.88 -8.11 32.12
CA LEU A 25 31.87 -7.05 31.13
C LEU A 25 32.67 -7.42 29.86
N SER A 26 33.83 -8.06 30.03
CA SER A 26 34.61 -8.59 28.91
C SER A 26 33.84 -9.66 28.13
N TYR A 27 33.16 -10.57 28.83
CA TYR A 27 32.32 -11.57 28.21
C TYR A 27 31.14 -10.96 27.45
N LEU A 28 30.48 -9.92 28.01
CA LEU A 28 29.43 -9.17 27.35
C LEU A 28 29.92 -8.52 26.06
N ASN A 29 31.06 -7.79 26.15
CA ASN A 29 31.65 -7.13 24.99
C ASN A 29 31.99 -8.14 23.88
N PHE A 30 32.64 -9.25 24.23
CA PHE A 30 32.88 -10.35 23.29
C PHE A 30 31.59 -10.88 22.65
N SER A 31 30.55 -11.06 23.47
CA SER A 31 29.26 -11.61 23.03
C SER A 31 28.53 -10.66 22.08
N LEU A 32 28.57 -9.35 22.32
CA LEU A 32 27.96 -8.34 21.47
C LEU A 32 28.64 -8.24 20.09
N ASN A 33 29.97 -8.40 20.06
CA ASN A 33 30.77 -8.23 18.85
C ASN A 33 31.05 -9.54 18.09
N LYS A 34 30.59 -10.69 18.59
CA LYS A 34 30.81 -11.97 17.94
C LYS A 34 30.13 -12.01 16.58
N LYS A 35 30.94 -12.03 15.51
CA LYS A 35 30.44 -12.18 14.14
C LYS A 35 29.82 -13.55 13.90
N ILE A 36 28.81 -13.59 13.04
CA ILE A 36 28.22 -14.86 12.57
C ILE A 36 29.19 -15.61 11.67
N TYR A 37 29.02 -16.93 11.58
CA TYR A 37 29.96 -17.82 10.86
C TYR A 37 29.74 -17.88 9.34
N TYR A 38 28.76 -17.13 8.80
CA TYR A 38 28.35 -17.28 7.40
C TYR A 38 29.15 -16.36 6.46
N LYS A 39 29.75 -16.94 5.41
CA LYS A 39 30.55 -16.20 4.41
C LYS A 39 29.67 -15.48 3.36
N ASN A 40 28.47 -16.01 3.06
CA ASN A 40 27.56 -15.47 2.04
C ASN A 40 26.24 -15.00 2.65
N ASN A 41 25.56 -14.04 1.99
CA ASN A 41 24.22 -13.65 2.40
C ASN A 41 23.27 -14.84 2.34
N THR A 42 22.55 -15.09 3.41
CA THR A 42 21.58 -16.18 3.51
C THR A 42 20.29 -15.68 4.15
N SER A 43 19.28 -16.53 4.20
CA SER A 43 18.03 -16.20 4.87
C SER A 43 17.66 -17.21 5.92
N PHE A 44 17.02 -16.74 6.99
CA PHE A 44 16.48 -17.57 8.06
C PHE A 44 15.00 -17.23 8.25
N THR A 45 14.14 -18.26 8.25
CA THR A 45 12.71 -18.07 8.43
C THR A 45 12.31 -18.50 9.83
N ILE A 46 11.59 -17.62 10.53
CA ILE A 46 10.91 -17.91 11.81
C ILE A 46 9.44 -18.13 11.47
N ALA A 47 8.95 -19.35 11.70
CA ALA A 47 7.57 -19.71 11.42
C ALA A 47 6.61 -19.16 12.49
N GLU A 48 5.34 -19.07 12.16
CA GLU A 48 4.28 -18.72 13.10
C GLU A 48 4.27 -19.69 14.30
N GLY A 49 4.13 -19.14 15.50
CA GLY A 49 4.15 -19.94 16.75
C GLY A 49 5.52 -20.55 17.12
N GLN A 50 6.58 -20.28 16.36
CA GLN A 50 7.90 -20.82 16.67
C GLN A 50 8.52 -20.16 17.88
N THR A 51 8.84 -20.95 18.93
CA THR A 51 9.44 -20.45 20.16
C THR A 51 10.88 -19.91 19.94
N VAL A 52 11.31 -18.99 20.80
CA VAL A 52 12.68 -18.45 20.81
C VAL A 52 13.71 -19.58 20.95
N SER A 53 13.49 -20.54 21.84
CA SER A 53 14.38 -21.69 22.06
C SER A 53 14.50 -22.56 20.81
N LYS A 54 13.41 -22.82 20.08
CA LYS A 54 13.42 -23.60 18.83
C LYS A 54 14.17 -22.85 17.74
N SER A 55 13.94 -21.52 17.61
CA SER A 55 14.65 -20.68 16.65
C SER A 55 16.16 -20.66 16.88
N ILE A 56 16.60 -20.51 18.14
CA ILE A 56 18.03 -20.51 18.50
C ILE A 56 18.67 -21.88 18.21
N LYS A 57 17.99 -22.99 18.53
CA LYS A 57 18.49 -24.35 18.20
C LYS A 57 18.66 -24.55 16.69
N LEU A 58 17.70 -24.07 15.88
CA LEU A 58 17.78 -24.12 14.41
C LEU A 58 18.91 -23.24 13.85
N LEU A 59 19.16 -22.07 14.43
CA LEU A 59 20.31 -21.23 14.05
C LEU A 59 21.63 -21.94 14.33
N LYS A 60 21.72 -22.65 15.45
CA LYS A 60 22.90 -23.45 15.79
C LYS A 60 23.09 -24.63 14.84
N SER A 61 22.03 -25.39 14.53
CA SER A 61 22.12 -26.54 13.60
C SER A 61 22.52 -26.10 12.18
N LYS A 62 22.10 -24.91 11.76
CA LYS A 62 22.53 -24.30 10.49
C LYS A 62 23.91 -23.62 10.58
N LYS A 63 24.62 -23.75 11.68
CA LYS A 63 25.96 -23.14 11.91
C LYS A 63 25.98 -21.61 11.77
N ILE A 64 24.85 -20.91 11.94
CA ILE A 64 24.75 -19.46 11.86
C ILE A 64 25.31 -18.83 13.14
N ILE A 65 25.01 -19.42 14.30
CA ILE A 65 25.49 -18.97 15.61
C ILE A 65 26.41 -20.02 16.22
N SER A 66 27.30 -19.57 17.10
CA SER A 66 28.30 -20.46 17.72
C SER A 66 27.83 -21.06 19.05
N SER A 67 26.94 -20.39 19.82
CA SER A 67 26.48 -20.86 21.13
C SER A 67 25.01 -20.57 21.37
N VAL A 68 24.26 -21.61 21.73
CA VAL A 68 22.83 -21.50 22.13
C VAL A 68 22.70 -20.72 23.46
N TYR A 69 23.58 -21.03 24.44
CA TYR A 69 23.51 -20.42 25.77
C TYR A 69 23.78 -18.90 25.71
N ARG A 70 24.79 -18.48 24.95
CA ARG A 70 25.13 -17.07 24.81
C ARG A 70 23.96 -16.27 24.22
N ILE A 71 23.33 -16.77 23.15
CA ILE A 71 22.20 -16.08 22.53
C ILE A 71 20.99 -16.03 23.48
N LYS A 72 20.76 -17.09 24.27
CA LYS A 72 19.71 -17.06 25.30
C LYS A 72 19.99 -16.00 26.37
N ILE A 73 21.21 -15.93 26.88
CA ILE A 73 21.60 -14.91 27.88
C ILE A 73 21.40 -13.51 27.30
N LEU A 74 21.90 -13.23 26.08
CA LEU A 74 21.71 -11.94 25.43
C LEU A 74 20.24 -11.60 25.21
N ALA A 75 19.41 -12.59 24.86
CA ALA A 75 17.97 -12.38 24.68
C ALA A 75 17.28 -11.98 25.99
N TYR A 76 17.62 -12.62 27.10
CA TYR A 76 17.07 -12.28 28.42
C TYR A 76 17.60 -10.96 28.98
N ILE A 77 18.86 -10.60 28.70
CA ILE A 77 19.41 -9.28 29.03
C ILE A 77 18.67 -8.18 28.29
N TYR A 78 18.34 -8.41 27.02
CA TYR A 78 17.59 -7.45 26.22
C TYR A 78 16.13 -7.31 26.64
N SER A 79 15.48 -8.41 27.02
CA SER A 79 14.08 -8.45 27.44
C SER A 79 13.82 -9.65 28.36
N ILE A 80 13.09 -9.42 29.45
CA ILE A 80 12.72 -10.47 30.41
C ILE A 80 11.92 -11.61 29.74
N ASN A 81 11.13 -11.28 28.73
CA ASN A 81 10.34 -12.26 27.95
C ASN A 81 10.54 -12.03 26.45
N PRO A 82 11.70 -12.42 25.89
CA PRO A 82 11.99 -12.18 24.48
C PRO A 82 11.05 -12.95 23.58
N ARG A 83 10.52 -12.28 22.55
CA ARG A 83 9.73 -12.87 21.48
C ARG A 83 10.40 -12.58 20.14
N PHE A 84 10.50 -13.61 19.31
CA PHE A 84 10.96 -13.43 17.93
C PHE A 84 9.75 -13.25 17.04
N ILE A 85 9.77 -12.19 16.24
CA ILE A 85 8.71 -11.92 15.30
C ILE A 85 8.84 -12.89 14.12
N MET A 86 7.73 -13.48 13.70
CA MET A 86 7.70 -14.37 12.54
C MET A 86 8.11 -13.65 11.26
N GLY A 87 8.73 -14.36 10.32
CA GLY A 87 9.09 -13.81 9.02
C GLY A 87 10.42 -14.33 8.49
N LYS A 88 10.77 -13.89 7.28
CA LYS A 88 12.03 -14.22 6.62
C LYS A 88 13.05 -13.11 6.86
N TYR A 89 14.16 -13.45 7.47
CA TYR A 89 15.23 -12.53 7.83
C TYR A 89 16.44 -12.73 6.90
N GLU A 90 16.97 -11.64 6.42
CA GLU A 90 18.24 -11.67 5.70
C GLU A 90 19.39 -11.59 6.70
N ILE A 91 20.33 -12.54 6.55
CA ILE A 91 21.54 -12.66 7.36
C ILE A 91 22.71 -12.30 6.45
N THR A 92 23.42 -11.25 6.83
CA THR A 92 24.56 -10.73 6.06
C THR A 92 25.88 -11.04 6.76
N LYS A 93 27.00 -11.03 6.02
CA LYS A 93 28.34 -11.21 6.58
C LYS A 93 28.75 -10.17 7.65
N ASN A 94 28.05 -9.05 7.65
CA ASN A 94 28.31 -7.96 8.61
C ASN A 94 27.53 -8.12 9.93
N ASP A 95 26.61 -9.09 10.00
CA ASP A 95 25.84 -9.32 11.21
C ASP A 95 26.72 -9.93 12.31
N THR A 96 26.45 -9.48 13.52
CA THR A 96 26.89 -10.16 14.74
C THR A 96 25.76 -11.04 15.27
N GLU A 97 26.08 -11.99 16.16
CA GLU A 97 25.05 -12.78 16.83
C GLU A 97 24.06 -11.90 17.59
N TYR A 98 24.51 -10.78 18.14
CA TYR A 98 23.65 -9.78 18.79
C TYR A 98 22.78 -9.01 17.79
N SER A 99 23.37 -8.50 16.70
CA SER A 99 22.58 -7.78 15.68
C SER A 99 21.47 -8.65 15.09
N LEU A 100 21.76 -9.93 14.90
CA LEU A 100 20.78 -10.92 14.43
C LEU A 100 19.65 -11.12 15.45
N LEU A 101 19.99 -11.24 16.74
CA LEU A 101 19.01 -11.30 17.81
C LEU A 101 18.07 -10.08 17.81
N ILE A 102 18.64 -8.87 17.69
CA ILE A 102 17.88 -7.63 17.61
C ILE A 102 16.98 -7.59 16.37
N LYS A 103 17.47 -8.08 15.21
CA LYS A 103 16.64 -8.22 14.01
C LYS A 103 15.39 -9.06 14.30
N PHE A 104 15.52 -10.17 15.00
CA PHE A 104 14.41 -11.07 15.31
C PHE A 104 13.42 -10.47 16.31
N ILE A 105 13.93 -9.82 17.37
CA ILE A 105 13.08 -9.19 18.40
C ILE A 105 12.34 -7.98 17.83
N LYS A 106 13.02 -7.14 17.01
CA LYS A 106 12.43 -5.95 16.39
C LYS A 106 11.66 -6.24 15.09
N GLY A 107 11.64 -7.49 14.63
CA GLY A 107 10.94 -7.86 13.40
C GLY A 107 11.51 -7.20 12.13
N LYS A 108 12.84 -7.01 12.05
CA LYS A 108 13.48 -6.47 10.84
C LYS A 108 13.54 -7.54 9.74
N VAL A 109 12.37 -7.99 9.32
CA VAL A 109 12.20 -8.99 8.26
C VAL A 109 12.59 -8.43 6.90
N LYS A 110 13.03 -9.28 6.00
CA LYS A 110 13.17 -8.92 4.58
C LYS A 110 11.80 -8.51 4.07
N GLN A 111 11.71 -7.30 3.54
CA GLN A 111 10.49 -6.81 2.93
C GLN A 111 10.53 -7.02 1.43
N GLU A 112 9.40 -7.41 0.90
CA GLU A 112 9.11 -7.44 -0.54
C GLU A 112 8.21 -6.24 -0.87
N THR A 113 8.13 -5.91 -2.16
CA THR A 113 7.29 -4.78 -2.61
C THR A 113 6.35 -5.23 -3.70
N ILE A 114 5.17 -4.62 -3.74
CA ILE A 114 4.25 -4.69 -4.86
C ILE A 114 3.73 -3.28 -5.14
N THR A 115 3.73 -2.89 -6.41
CA THR A 115 3.22 -1.59 -6.84
C THR A 115 1.85 -1.77 -7.46
N ILE A 116 0.87 -1.05 -6.94
CA ILE A 116 -0.44 -0.86 -7.55
C ILE A 116 -0.37 0.45 -8.32
N ILE A 117 -0.57 0.35 -9.63
CA ILE A 117 -0.47 1.48 -10.54
C ILE A 117 -1.79 2.24 -10.56
N GLU A 118 -1.75 3.58 -10.64
CA GLU A 118 -2.94 4.41 -10.85
C GLU A 118 -3.70 3.98 -12.10
N GLY A 119 -5.01 4.00 -12.04
CA GLY A 119 -5.87 3.53 -13.12
C GLY A 119 -6.02 2.01 -13.24
N SER A 120 -5.36 1.20 -12.38
CA SER A 120 -5.58 -0.25 -12.31
C SER A 120 -7.01 -0.56 -11.85
N THR A 121 -7.56 -1.69 -12.34
CA THR A 121 -8.82 -2.23 -11.86
C THR A 121 -8.61 -3.15 -10.66
N PHE A 122 -9.67 -3.48 -9.93
CA PHE A 122 -9.60 -4.46 -8.85
C PHE A 122 -9.18 -5.85 -9.35
N ARG A 123 -9.54 -6.21 -10.59
CA ARG A 123 -9.08 -7.44 -11.26
C ARG A 123 -7.56 -7.43 -11.44
N ASP A 124 -6.96 -6.31 -11.84
CA ASP A 124 -5.51 -6.20 -12.01
C ASP A 124 -4.80 -6.41 -10.67
N ILE A 125 -5.35 -5.85 -9.59
CA ILE A 125 -4.81 -6.05 -8.24
C ILE A 125 -4.89 -7.51 -7.81
N THR A 126 -6.05 -8.16 -7.97
CA THR A 126 -6.22 -9.57 -7.58
C THR A 126 -5.30 -10.48 -8.38
N ASN A 127 -5.12 -10.22 -9.67
CA ASN A 127 -4.16 -10.94 -10.51
C ASN A 127 -2.71 -10.72 -10.03
N ALA A 128 -2.33 -9.49 -9.66
CA ALA A 128 -1.00 -9.20 -9.14
C ALA A 128 -0.75 -9.90 -7.80
N LEU A 129 -1.75 -9.95 -6.91
CA LEU A 129 -1.65 -10.62 -5.61
C LEU A 129 -1.58 -12.15 -5.77
N SER A 130 -2.43 -12.75 -6.63
CA SER A 130 -2.47 -14.20 -6.85
C SER A 130 -1.19 -14.74 -7.49
N ASN A 131 -0.55 -13.96 -8.36
CA ASN A 131 0.71 -14.31 -9.01
C ASN A 131 1.94 -14.02 -8.13
N ASN A 132 1.79 -13.39 -6.97
CA ASN A 132 2.91 -13.07 -6.10
C ASN A 132 3.22 -14.21 -5.14
N LYS A 133 4.37 -14.89 -5.32
CA LYS A 133 4.81 -16.04 -4.51
C LYS A 133 5.03 -15.75 -3.02
N TYR A 134 5.06 -14.48 -2.63
CA TYR A 134 5.28 -14.06 -1.24
C TYR A 134 3.99 -13.68 -0.53
N ILE A 135 2.84 -13.74 -1.21
CA ILE A 135 1.53 -13.45 -0.65
C ILE A 135 0.72 -14.73 -0.56
N ASN A 136 0.14 -14.99 0.61
CA ASN A 136 -0.81 -16.10 0.80
C ASN A 136 -2.17 -15.63 0.27
N PHE A 137 -2.39 -15.82 -1.02
CA PHE A 137 -3.63 -15.43 -1.68
C PHE A 137 -4.74 -16.45 -1.42
N LYS A 138 -5.94 -15.95 -1.07
CA LYS A 138 -7.19 -16.72 -0.99
C LYS A 138 -8.30 -15.95 -1.65
N ASP A 139 -9.06 -16.57 -2.54
CA ASP A 139 -10.19 -15.94 -3.25
C ASP A 139 -11.28 -15.42 -2.29
N SER A 140 -11.47 -16.08 -1.16
CA SER A 140 -12.45 -15.67 -0.14
C SER A 140 -12.07 -14.40 0.63
N ASP A 141 -10.85 -13.89 0.47
CA ASP A 141 -10.36 -12.71 1.18
C ASP A 141 -11.05 -11.41 0.74
N HIS A 142 -11.80 -11.44 -0.37
CA HIS A 142 -12.64 -10.30 -0.79
C HIS A 142 -13.77 -9.98 0.21
N SER A 143 -14.22 -10.96 0.98
CA SER A 143 -15.25 -10.78 2.00
C SER A 143 -14.85 -9.78 3.10
N TYR A 144 -13.54 -9.51 3.26
CA TYR A 144 -13.05 -8.49 4.18
C TYR A 144 -13.64 -7.11 3.88
N PHE A 145 -13.81 -6.76 2.60
CA PHE A 145 -14.39 -5.49 2.20
C PHE A 145 -15.89 -5.37 2.52
N ASN A 146 -16.60 -6.48 2.73
CA ASN A 146 -18.00 -6.45 3.14
C ASN A 146 -18.18 -5.69 4.48
N LYS A 147 -17.18 -5.74 5.36
CA LYS A 147 -17.17 -4.97 6.62
C LYS A 147 -17.17 -3.46 6.37
N TYR A 148 -16.58 -3.00 5.28
CA TYR A 148 -16.46 -1.59 4.92
C TYR A 148 -17.53 -1.15 3.92
N SER A 149 -18.18 -2.09 3.21
CA SER A 149 -19.25 -1.81 2.24
C SER A 149 -20.42 -1.04 2.86
N HIS A 150 -20.74 -1.31 4.13
CA HIS A 150 -21.78 -0.60 4.85
C HIS A 150 -21.46 0.87 5.13
N LYS A 151 -20.18 1.23 5.34
CA LYS A 151 -19.76 2.61 5.63
C LYS A 151 -19.86 3.54 4.40
N LEU A 152 -19.59 3.01 3.20
CA LEU A 152 -19.55 3.79 1.96
C LEU A 152 -20.71 3.46 1.01
N ASN A 153 -21.67 2.63 1.44
CA ASN A 153 -22.78 2.15 0.60
C ASN A 153 -22.30 1.52 -0.72
N MET A 154 -21.21 0.75 -0.64
CA MET A 154 -20.46 0.22 -1.78
C MET A 154 -21.10 -1.02 -2.38
N LYS A 155 -21.08 -1.10 -3.71
CA LYS A 155 -21.67 -2.22 -4.47
C LYS A 155 -20.59 -3.18 -5.02
N ASN A 156 -19.33 -2.78 -5.04
CA ASN A 156 -18.18 -3.63 -5.42
C ASN A 156 -16.89 -3.06 -4.81
N TYR A 157 -15.75 -3.68 -5.08
CA TYR A 157 -14.43 -3.33 -4.51
C TYR A 157 -13.62 -2.37 -5.39
N GLU A 158 -14.20 -1.93 -6.53
CA GLU A 158 -13.51 -1.02 -7.44
C GLU A 158 -13.28 0.36 -6.79
N GLY A 159 -12.10 0.92 -7.01
CA GLY A 159 -11.70 2.20 -6.45
C GLY A 159 -11.21 2.17 -5.00
N LEU A 160 -11.27 1.01 -4.30
CA LEU A 160 -11.07 0.95 -2.85
C LEU A 160 -9.63 0.74 -2.39
N CYS A 161 -8.72 0.39 -3.27
CA CYS A 161 -7.32 0.19 -2.95
C CYS A 161 -6.52 1.38 -3.46
N PHE A 162 -5.86 2.12 -2.58
CA PHE A 162 -5.05 3.27 -3.00
C PHE A 162 -3.85 2.81 -3.82
N PRO A 163 -3.61 3.37 -5.01
CA PRO A 163 -2.43 3.05 -5.81
C PRO A 163 -1.17 3.59 -5.15
N ASP A 164 -0.23 2.68 -4.86
CA ASP A 164 1.06 2.98 -4.23
C ASP A 164 2.00 1.77 -4.29
N THR A 165 3.24 1.95 -3.88
CA THR A 165 4.20 0.86 -3.65
C THR A 165 4.14 0.38 -2.20
N TYR A 166 3.56 -0.79 -1.99
CA TYR A 166 3.39 -1.40 -0.68
C TYR A 166 4.56 -2.31 -0.32
N LYS A 167 5.17 -2.05 0.83
CA LYS A 167 6.16 -2.93 1.44
C LYS A 167 5.47 -3.92 2.36
N PHE A 168 5.83 -5.20 2.26
CA PHE A 168 5.23 -6.24 3.09
C PHE A 168 6.21 -7.36 3.43
N SER A 169 5.92 -8.09 4.49
CA SER A 169 6.70 -9.27 4.87
C SER A 169 6.21 -10.49 4.09
N PRO A 170 7.11 -11.34 3.55
CA PRO A 170 6.73 -12.60 2.92
C PRO A 170 5.82 -13.44 3.84
N GLY A 171 4.75 -13.99 3.27
CA GLY A 171 3.72 -14.73 3.99
C GLY A 171 2.53 -13.89 4.46
N ILE A 172 2.48 -12.60 4.12
CA ILE A 172 1.27 -11.77 4.36
C ILE A 172 0.06 -12.40 3.64
N THR A 173 -1.10 -12.35 4.27
CA THR A 173 -2.36 -12.75 3.61
C THR A 173 -2.83 -11.67 2.64
N SER A 174 -3.52 -12.07 1.56
CA SER A 174 -4.18 -11.12 0.65
C SER A 174 -5.17 -10.21 1.38
N GLN A 175 -5.87 -10.75 2.38
CA GLN A 175 -6.77 -9.97 3.25
C GLN A 175 -6.05 -8.81 3.96
N LYS A 176 -4.90 -9.08 4.61
CA LYS A 176 -4.14 -8.04 5.33
C LYS A 176 -3.56 -7.01 4.37
N PHE A 177 -3.09 -7.46 3.21
CA PHE A 177 -2.61 -6.56 2.16
C PHE A 177 -3.72 -5.60 1.69
N LEU A 178 -4.89 -6.15 1.33
CA LEU A 178 -6.05 -5.39 0.88
C LEU A 178 -6.57 -4.43 1.97
N SER A 179 -6.53 -4.85 3.26
CA SER A 179 -6.84 -3.97 4.38
C SER A 179 -5.94 -2.73 4.41
N ASN A 180 -4.64 -2.90 4.24
CA ASN A 180 -3.69 -1.79 4.29
C ASN A 180 -3.93 -0.78 3.15
N CYS A 181 -4.19 -1.27 1.93
CA CYS A 181 -4.45 -0.37 0.80
C CYS A 181 -5.82 0.31 0.87
N TYR A 182 -6.82 -0.37 1.45
CA TYR A 182 -8.13 0.22 1.73
C TYR A 182 -8.03 1.33 2.78
N GLU A 183 -7.41 1.05 3.93
CA GLU A 183 -7.23 2.04 5.01
C GLU A 183 -6.54 3.31 4.48
N LYS A 184 -5.58 3.16 3.56
CA LYS A 184 -4.93 4.28 2.90
C LYS A 184 -5.88 5.04 1.97
N MET A 185 -6.68 4.34 1.16
CA MET A 185 -7.70 4.97 0.31
C MET A 185 -8.73 5.71 1.15
N GLU A 186 -9.24 5.09 2.21
CA GLU A 186 -10.18 5.71 3.13
C GLU A 186 -9.62 7.01 3.72
N TYR A 187 -8.39 6.97 4.21
CA TYR A 187 -7.72 8.15 4.77
C TYR A 187 -7.60 9.29 3.76
N ILE A 188 -7.11 9.01 2.54
CA ILE A 188 -6.94 10.02 1.48
C ILE A 188 -8.29 10.57 1.03
N LEU A 189 -9.27 9.68 0.79
CA LEU A 189 -10.60 10.08 0.37
C LEU A 189 -11.28 11.01 1.39
N TYR A 190 -11.25 10.66 2.68
CA TYR A 190 -11.85 11.50 3.71
C TYR A 190 -11.08 12.79 3.98
N LYS A 191 -9.76 12.82 3.79
CA LYS A 191 -8.96 14.04 3.81
C LYS A 191 -9.51 15.04 2.80
N TYR A 192 -9.61 14.64 1.52
CA TYR A 192 -10.08 15.52 0.45
C TYR A 192 -11.59 15.77 0.50
N TRP A 193 -12.38 14.83 1.02
CA TRP A 193 -13.82 15.05 1.23
C TRP A 193 -14.11 16.16 2.22
N ARG A 194 -13.37 16.26 3.32
CA ARG A 194 -13.51 17.33 4.32
C ARG A 194 -13.13 18.70 3.76
N ASP A 195 -12.10 18.72 2.91
CA ASP A 195 -11.54 19.96 2.36
C ASP A 195 -12.14 20.32 1.00
N ARG A 196 -13.19 19.61 0.55
CA ARG A 196 -13.79 19.83 -0.77
C ARG A 196 -14.51 21.16 -0.89
N ASP A 197 -14.76 21.59 -2.11
CA ASP A 197 -15.78 22.60 -2.40
C ASP A 197 -17.17 22.01 -2.07
N TYR A 198 -17.90 22.65 -1.19
CA TYR A 198 -19.23 22.20 -0.73
C TYR A 198 -20.34 22.46 -1.74
N SER A 199 -20.10 23.25 -2.79
CA SER A 199 -21.04 23.45 -3.90
C SER A 199 -21.11 22.30 -4.89
N LEU A 200 -20.16 21.34 -4.80
CA LEU A 200 -20.08 20.19 -5.71
C LEU A 200 -21.30 19.27 -5.56
N PRO A 201 -21.79 18.68 -6.67
CA PRO A 201 -23.03 17.90 -6.69
C PRO A 201 -22.88 16.46 -6.13
N TYR A 202 -21.89 16.22 -5.26
CA TYR A 202 -21.69 14.93 -4.59
C TYR A 202 -22.53 14.82 -3.34
N LYS A 203 -23.18 13.67 -3.15
CA LYS A 203 -23.94 13.34 -1.94
C LYS A 203 -23.07 12.65 -0.90
N THR A 204 -22.05 11.88 -1.34
CA THR A 204 -21.22 11.03 -0.50
C THR A 204 -19.75 11.11 -0.92
N PRO A 205 -18.78 10.74 -0.02
CA PRO A 205 -17.38 10.57 -0.41
C PRO A 205 -17.22 9.58 -1.57
N TYR A 206 -18.09 8.59 -1.66
CA TYR A 206 -18.06 7.59 -2.73
C TYR A 206 -18.38 8.19 -4.10
N ASP A 207 -19.29 9.16 -4.18
CA ASP A 207 -19.58 9.88 -5.44
C ASP A 207 -18.34 10.62 -5.94
N MET A 208 -17.59 11.25 -5.02
CA MET A 208 -16.32 11.90 -5.33
C MET A 208 -15.27 10.89 -5.79
N LEU A 209 -15.21 9.69 -5.20
CA LEU A 209 -14.32 8.62 -5.63
C LEU A 209 -14.67 8.09 -7.03
N ILE A 210 -15.97 7.97 -7.35
CA ILE A 210 -16.43 7.62 -8.70
C ILE A 210 -15.94 8.66 -9.70
N MET A 211 -16.13 9.94 -9.43
CA MET A 211 -15.66 11.01 -10.30
C MET A 211 -14.13 10.97 -10.45
N ALA A 212 -13.39 10.80 -9.36
CA ALA A 212 -11.94 10.70 -9.39
C ALA A 212 -11.46 9.56 -10.30
N SER A 213 -12.16 8.40 -10.30
CA SER A 213 -11.82 7.26 -11.17
C SER A 213 -12.05 7.54 -12.65
N ILE A 214 -13.03 8.39 -12.99
CA ILE A 214 -13.25 8.83 -14.37
C ILE A 214 -12.13 9.77 -14.80
N ILE A 215 -11.81 10.77 -13.98
CA ILE A 215 -10.72 11.73 -14.23
C ILE A 215 -9.38 10.99 -14.41
N GLU A 216 -9.12 9.96 -13.59
CA GLU A 216 -7.90 9.15 -13.68
C GLU A 216 -7.75 8.49 -15.04
N LYS A 217 -8.84 8.03 -15.64
CA LYS A 217 -8.83 7.35 -16.95
C LYS A 217 -8.86 8.32 -18.15
N GLU A 218 -9.15 9.60 -17.92
CA GLU A 218 -9.18 10.62 -18.99
C GLU A 218 -7.81 11.24 -19.24
N SER A 219 -7.01 11.51 -18.20
CA SER A 219 -5.70 12.15 -18.39
C SER A 219 -4.64 11.68 -17.40
N TYR A 220 -3.44 11.46 -17.91
CA TYR A 220 -2.22 11.25 -17.12
C TYR A 220 -1.54 12.57 -16.74
N ILE A 221 -2.00 13.71 -17.28
CA ILE A 221 -1.40 15.02 -17.06
C ILE A 221 -2.01 15.64 -15.82
N ALA A 222 -1.25 15.73 -14.73
CA ALA A 222 -1.74 16.22 -13.44
C ALA A 222 -2.35 17.63 -13.52
N SER A 223 -1.77 18.54 -14.33
CA SER A 223 -2.27 19.92 -14.51
C SER A 223 -3.61 20.01 -15.25
N GLU A 224 -4.01 18.99 -16.00
CA GLU A 224 -5.30 18.96 -16.72
C GLU A 224 -6.43 18.35 -15.88
N LYS A 225 -6.09 17.51 -14.89
CA LYS A 225 -7.09 16.82 -14.08
C LYS A 225 -8.11 17.77 -13.42
N PRO A 226 -7.72 18.92 -12.83
CA PRO A 226 -8.71 19.88 -12.27
C PRO A 226 -9.62 20.50 -13.34
N ILE A 227 -9.13 20.73 -14.57
CA ILE A 227 -9.92 21.29 -15.67
C ILE A 227 -10.89 20.23 -16.21
N ILE A 228 -10.44 18.97 -16.38
CA ILE A 228 -11.31 17.85 -16.77
C ILE A 228 -12.40 17.64 -15.71
N ALA A 229 -12.04 17.72 -14.42
CA ALA A 229 -13.01 17.66 -13.32
C ALA A 229 -14.08 18.73 -13.47
N SER A 230 -13.68 19.99 -13.78
CA SER A 230 -14.65 21.10 -13.97
C SER A 230 -15.62 20.83 -15.13
N VAL A 231 -15.15 20.25 -16.24
CA VAL A 231 -16.06 19.87 -17.35
C VAL A 231 -17.12 18.89 -16.89
N PHE A 232 -16.72 17.83 -16.15
CA PHE A 232 -17.69 16.84 -15.67
C PHE A 232 -18.65 17.43 -14.62
N ILE A 233 -18.18 18.31 -13.72
CA ILE A 233 -19.00 19.00 -12.75
C ILE A 233 -20.02 19.92 -13.47
N ASN A 234 -19.59 20.71 -14.45
CA ASN A 234 -20.45 21.58 -15.23
C ASN A 234 -21.54 20.76 -15.97
N ARG A 235 -21.17 19.60 -16.53
CA ARG A 235 -22.14 18.68 -17.14
C ARG A 235 -23.15 18.14 -16.13
N LEU A 236 -22.71 17.73 -14.92
CA LEU A 236 -23.62 17.27 -13.87
C LEU A 236 -24.60 18.38 -13.46
N ASN A 237 -24.11 19.61 -13.23
CA ASN A 237 -24.90 20.76 -12.83
C ASN A 237 -25.95 21.13 -13.89
N THR A 238 -25.62 20.99 -15.17
CA THR A 238 -26.54 21.27 -16.30
C THR A 238 -27.35 20.04 -16.75
N LYS A 239 -27.29 18.93 -15.99
CA LYS A 239 -27.97 17.67 -16.30
C LYS A 239 -27.56 17.04 -17.64
N MET A 240 -26.39 17.42 -18.16
CA MET A 240 -25.79 16.77 -19.32
C MET A 240 -25.25 15.37 -18.95
N ARG A 241 -25.20 14.49 -19.93
CA ARG A 241 -24.52 13.19 -19.77
C ARG A 241 -23.01 13.37 -19.73
N LEU A 242 -22.30 12.57 -18.92
CA LEU A 242 -20.84 12.71 -18.80
C LEU A 242 -20.12 12.30 -20.10
N GLN A 243 -20.60 11.30 -20.83
CA GLN A 243 -20.06 10.85 -22.12
C GLN A 243 -18.54 10.59 -22.07
N ALA A 244 -18.10 9.89 -21.04
CA ALA A 244 -16.73 9.51 -20.81
C ALA A 244 -16.49 8.09 -21.38
N ASP A 245 -15.65 7.97 -22.39
CA ASP A 245 -15.32 6.70 -23.06
C ASP A 245 -14.82 5.62 -22.08
N PRO A 246 -13.97 5.92 -21.08
CA PRO A 246 -13.50 4.92 -20.13
C PRO A 246 -14.63 4.22 -19.37
N THR A 247 -15.76 4.88 -19.14
CA THR A 247 -16.91 4.29 -18.46
C THR A 247 -17.60 3.24 -19.34
N VAL A 248 -17.61 3.47 -20.66
CA VAL A 248 -18.14 2.48 -21.63
C VAL A 248 -17.24 1.25 -21.65
N ILE A 249 -15.92 1.47 -21.77
CA ILE A 249 -14.92 0.40 -21.78
C ILE A 249 -15.06 -0.48 -20.53
N TYR A 250 -15.14 0.13 -19.35
CA TYR A 250 -15.29 -0.60 -18.09
C TYR A 250 -16.58 -1.46 -18.04
N GLY A 251 -17.67 -0.93 -18.59
CA GLY A 251 -18.95 -1.64 -18.68
C GLY A 251 -19.03 -2.75 -19.73
N MET A 252 -18.01 -2.90 -20.57
CA MET A 252 -17.95 -3.94 -21.61
C MET A 252 -17.42 -5.26 -21.05
N LYS A 253 -18.01 -6.38 -21.46
CA LYS A 253 -17.49 -7.72 -21.12
C LYS A 253 -16.16 -8.02 -21.81
N ASN A 254 -16.05 -7.62 -23.08
CA ASN A 254 -14.87 -7.86 -23.93
C ASN A 254 -14.53 -6.57 -24.67
N PHE A 255 -13.45 -5.94 -24.31
CA PHE A 255 -12.91 -4.76 -24.99
C PHE A 255 -11.80 -5.20 -25.96
N THR A 256 -11.94 -4.85 -27.24
CA THR A 256 -11.03 -5.27 -28.31
C THR A 256 -10.15 -4.11 -28.82
N GLY A 257 -10.05 -3.01 -28.05
CA GLY A 257 -9.21 -1.86 -28.38
C GLY A 257 -9.95 -0.67 -29.00
N ASN A 258 -11.13 -0.86 -29.57
CA ASN A 258 -11.93 0.23 -30.17
C ASN A 258 -13.38 0.21 -29.66
N ILE A 259 -13.95 1.39 -29.42
CA ILE A 259 -15.37 1.56 -29.06
C ILE A 259 -16.17 1.74 -30.35
N SER A 260 -17.13 0.85 -30.58
CA SER A 260 -18.04 0.95 -31.73
C SER A 260 -19.25 1.84 -31.44
N LYS A 261 -19.96 2.31 -32.50
CA LYS A 261 -21.22 3.02 -32.33
C LYS A 261 -22.29 2.18 -31.58
N LYS A 262 -22.21 0.85 -31.69
CA LYS A 262 -23.09 -0.08 -30.97
C LYS A 262 -22.80 -0.03 -29.47
N ASP A 263 -21.53 -0.01 -29.07
CA ASP A 263 -21.11 0.05 -27.68
C ASP A 263 -21.58 1.35 -27.01
N LEU A 264 -21.41 2.50 -27.67
CA LEU A 264 -21.92 3.79 -27.19
C LEU A 264 -23.46 3.80 -27.02
N ARG A 265 -24.20 2.97 -27.75
CA ARG A 265 -25.67 2.86 -27.68
C ARG A 265 -26.14 1.81 -26.68
N THR A 266 -25.27 0.89 -26.26
CA THR A 266 -25.61 -0.19 -25.33
C THR A 266 -25.94 0.35 -23.96
N LYS A 267 -27.11 0.05 -23.43
CA LYS A 267 -27.53 0.51 -22.11
C LYS A 267 -26.98 -0.41 -21.02
N ASN A 268 -26.19 0.12 -20.13
CA ASN A 268 -25.70 -0.52 -18.90
C ASN A 268 -25.46 0.53 -17.81
N GLU A 269 -25.17 0.10 -16.57
CA GLU A 269 -25.02 0.98 -15.40
C GLU A 269 -23.73 1.85 -15.42
N TYR A 270 -22.82 1.62 -16.37
CA TYR A 270 -21.56 2.36 -16.54
C TYR A 270 -21.56 3.27 -17.76
N ASN A 271 -22.38 2.99 -18.78
CA ASN A 271 -22.36 3.75 -20.03
C ASN A 271 -22.89 5.18 -19.83
N THR A 272 -22.00 6.13 -19.60
CA THR A 272 -22.34 7.56 -19.38
C THR A 272 -22.82 8.27 -20.65
N TYR A 273 -22.87 7.62 -21.82
CA TYR A 273 -23.60 8.10 -22.99
C TYR A 273 -25.10 7.79 -22.90
N ARG A 274 -25.51 6.86 -21.99
CA ARG A 274 -26.89 6.37 -21.89
C ARG A 274 -27.54 6.62 -20.55
N ILE A 275 -26.74 6.82 -19.49
CA ILE A 275 -27.21 7.19 -18.15
C ILE A 275 -27.00 8.68 -17.89
N HIS A 276 -27.77 9.25 -16.99
CA HIS A 276 -27.53 10.56 -16.41
C HIS A 276 -26.81 10.43 -15.07
N GLY A 277 -25.90 11.36 -14.78
CA GLY A 277 -25.13 11.33 -13.54
C GLY A 277 -23.92 10.38 -13.59
N LEU A 278 -23.47 9.99 -12.41
CA LEU A 278 -22.31 9.12 -12.21
C LEU A 278 -22.64 7.66 -12.52
N PRO A 279 -21.68 6.85 -12.97
CA PRO A 279 -21.83 5.41 -13.03
C PRO A 279 -21.99 4.80 -11.63
N LYS A 280 -22.37 3.52 -11.58
CA LYS A 280 -22.73 2.80 -10.35
C LYS A 280 -21.59 2.70 -9.34
N THR A 281 -20.36 2.61 -9.82
CA THR A 281 -19.14 2.44 -9.01
C THR A 281 -17.97 3.18 -9.67
N PRO A 282 -16.83 3.36 -8.96
CA PRO A 282 -15.57 3.68 -9.63
C PRO A 282 -15.26 2.70 -10.75
N ILE A 283 -14.42 3.09 -11.69
CA ILE A 283 -14.01 2.29 -12.85
C ILE A 283 -12.53 1.90 -12.82
N CYS A 284 -11.79 2.39 -11.82
CA CYS A 284 -10.39 2.05 -11.54
C CYS A 284 -10.00 2.55 -10.16
N MET A 285 -8.75 2.31 -9.78
CA MET A 285 -8.09 2.88 -8.59
C MET A 285 -7.54 4.28 -8.92
N PRO A 286 -8.16 5.38 -8.48
CA PRO A 286 -7.65 6.71 -8.73
C PRO A 286 -6.48 7.06 -7.82
N GLY A 287 -5.49 7.79 -8.36
CA GLY A 287 -4.40 8.39 -7.60
C GLY A 287 -4.82 9.65 -6.84
N GLU A 288 -3.92 10.15 -5.97
CA GLU A 288 -4.19 11.30 -5.11
C GLU A 288 -4.55 12.56 -5.90
N GLU A 289 -3.86 12.81 -7.04
CA GLU A 289 -4.13 13.98 -7.88
C GLU A 289 -5.54 13.97 -8.50
N SER A 290 -6.07 12.80 -8.85
CA SER A 290 -7.43 12.67 -9.37
C SER A 290 -8.49 12.87 -8.27
N ILE A 291 -8.23 12.38 -7.05
CA ILE A 291 -9.10 12.61 -5.89
C ILE A 291 -9.12 14.09 -5.52
N LYS A 292 -7.95 14.74 -5.52
CA LYS A 292 -7.79 16.17 -5.29
C LYS A 292 -8.52 17.00 -6.34
N ALA A 293 -8.36 16.65 -7.62
CA ALA A 293 -9.06 17.31 -8.73
C ALA A 293 -10.58 17.18 -8.62
N ALA A 294 -11.08 16.00 -8.22
CA ALA A 294 -12.50 15.78 -7.99
C ALA A 294 -13.03 16.60 -6.80
N SER A 295 -12.20 16.86 -5.77
CA SER A 295 -12.60 17.62 -4.57
C SER A 295 -12.56 19.13 -4.78
N ARG A 296 -11.70 19.62 -5.66
CA ARG A 296 -11.51 21.05 -5.99
C ARG A 296 -11.20 21.19 -7.48
N PRO A 297 -12.22 21.09 -8.34
CA PRO A 297 -12.06 21.34 -9.76
C PRO A 297 -11.67 22.81 -10.04
N SER A 298 -11.12 23.07 -11.21
CA SER A 298 -10.90 24.44 -11.67
C SER A 298 -12.22 25.14 -11.89
N GLU A 299 -12.26 26.44 -11.64
CA GLU A 299 -13.40 27.28 -11.96
C GLU A 299 -13.40 27.62 -13.45
N THR A 300 -14.23 26.94 -14.24
CA THR A 300 -14.36 27.17 -15.68
C THR A 300 -15.80 26.98 -16.15
N ASN A 301 -16.11 27.48 -17.35
CA ASN A 301 -17.39 27.23 -18.03
C ASN A 301 -17.29 26.11 -19.08
N TYR A 302 -16.17 25.36 -19.12
CA TYR A 302 -15.99 24.33 -20.13
C TYR A 302 -17.00 23.20 -19.98
N LEU A 303 -17.54 22.77 -21.13
CA LEU A 303 -18.47 21.65 -21.27
C LEU A 303 -17.89 20.53 -22.14
N TYR A 304 -16.82 20.80 -22.90
CA TYR A 304 -16.25 19.87 -23.86
C TYR A 304 -14.74 19.90 -23.80
N PHE A 305 -14.14 18.77 -24.10
CA PHE A 305 -12.71 18.67 -24.38
C PHE A 305 -12.46 17.65 -25.48
N VAL A 306 -11.33 17.77 -26.16
CA VAL A 306 -10.85 16.86 -27.20
C VAL A 306 -9.34 16.79 -27.12
N ALA A 307 -8.80 15.57 -27.28
CA ALA A 307 -7.34 15.40 -27.29
C ALA A 307 -6.71 16.09 -28.51
N ASP A 308 -5.64 16.82 -28.29
CA ASP A 308 -4.77 17.33 -29.38
C ASP A 308 -3.81 16.21 -29.84
N LYS A 309 -3.11 16.43 -30.96
CA LYS A 309 -2.12 15.46 -31.47
C LYS A 309 -0.84 15.40 -30.63
N LYS A 310 -0.73 16.19 -29.55
CA LYS A 310 0.43 16.28 -28.65
C LYS A 310 0.18 15.63 -27.27
N GLY A 311 -0.94 14.94 -27.13
CA GLY A 311 -1.31 14.25 -25.87
C GLY A 311 -1.93 15.15 -24.81
N ARG A 312 -2.31 16.40 -25.15
CA ARG A 312 -3.04 17.34 -24.29
C ARG A 312 -4.47 17.48 -24.74
N HIS A 313 -5.27 18.21 -23.95
CA HIS A 313 -6.66 18.49 -24.29
C HIS A 313 -6.89 19.95 -24.62
N VAL A 314 -7.78 20.18 -25.59
CA VAL A 314 -8.34 21.48 -25.92
C VAL A 314 -9.75 21.54 -25.36
N PHE A 315 -10.02 22.54 -24.55
CA PHE A 315 -11.28 22.73 -23.84
C PHE A 315 -12.17 23.74 -24.55
N SER A 316 -13.50 23.55 -24.50
CA SER A 316 -14.48 24.41 -25.16
C SER A 316 -15.71 24.58 -24.28
N GLU A 317 -16.32 25.78 -24.29
CA GLU A 317 -17.53 26.09 -23.54
C GLU A 317 -18.81 25.68 -24.31
N ASN A 318 -18.75 25.67 -25.63
CA ASN A 318 -19.91 25.38 -26.47
C ASN A 318 -19.60 24.31 -27.54
N TYR A 319 -20.66 23.74 -28.09
CA TYR A 319 -20.56 22.65 -29.07
C TYR A 319 -19.93 23.06 -30.39
N LYS A 320 -20.12 24.31 -30.83
CA LYS A 320 -19.56 24.82 -32.10
C LYS A 320 -18.01 24.82 -32.04
N ASP A 321 -17.46 25.36 -30.96
CA ASP A 321 -16.00 25.41 -30.78
C ASP A 321 -15.42 24.00 -30.58
N HIS A 322 -16.13 23.12 -29.88
CA HIS A 322 -15.76 21.72 -29.77
C HIS A 322 -15.69 21.05 -31.14
N VAL A 323 -16.68 21.21 -32.03
CA VAL A 323 -16.68 20.66 -33.39
C VAL A 323 -15.51 21.20 -34.19
N ASN A 324 -15.19 22.49 -34.06
CA ASN A 324 -14.03 23.09 -34.73
C ASN A 324 -12.72 22.47 -34.23
N ALA A 325 -12.58 22.24 -32.93
CA ALA A 325 -11.42 21.56 -32.34
C ALA A 325 -11.31 20.10 -32.81
N VAL A 326 -12.42 19.35 -32.83
CA VAL A 326 -12.46 17.96 -33.38
C VAL A 326 -12.02 17.92 -34.83
N ASN A 327 -12.54 18.84 -35.68
CA ASN A 327 -12.17 18.92 -37.08
C ASN A 327 -10.67 19.22 -37.26
N LYS A 328 -10.10 20.08 -36.42
CA LYS A 328 -8.69 20.47 -36.44
C LYS A 328 -7.75 19.36 -35.98
N TYR A 329 -8.10 18.64 -34.93
CA TYR A 329 -7.18 17.73 -34.26
C TYR A 329 -7.45 16.23 -34.51
N GLN A 330 -8.68 15.83 -34.80
CA GLN A 330 -9.05 14.40 -34.95
C GLN A 330 -9.37 13.99 -36.39
N LYS A 331 -9.88 14.90 -37.24
CA LYS A 331 -10.06 14.57 -38.64
C LYS A 331 -8.72 14.60 -39.38
N LYS A 332 -8.46 13.53 -40.17
CA LYS A 332 -7.38 13.46 -41.16
C LYS A 332 -7.72 14.30 -42.34
#